data_fab5eba84c34522bccaf34a84e3ae73f
#
_entry.id   fab5eba84c34522bccaf34a84e3ae73f
#
_cell.length_a   1.000
_cell.length_b   1.000
_cell.length_c   1.000
_cell.angle_alpha   90.00
_cell.angle_beta   90.00
_cell.angle_gamma   90.00
#
_symmetry.space_group_name_H-M   'P 1'
#
loop_
_entity.id
_entity.type
_entity.pdbx_description
1 polymer ?
#
loop_
_entity_poly.entity_id
_entity_poly.type
_entity_poly.pdbx_seq_one_letter_code
_entity_poly.pdbx_strand_id
1 'polypeptide(L)'
;MMNVLSIVFGVMSVAVLMVYAIRATAPYVIGQSLVSAEINFGIVQLKPITVFMYLAFLSYGLGLSSPISKQRLLRIGDQGFEALYVVAWFFVMLSGFEVLYQIVLWSAGLAVQGLQNPDIIVNWWPANPYAINVVFASKLVVLIFAVSCFSVDYLRRMRNTRERLRERLLPGPGEGDAFRI
;
A
#
# COMPACT_ATOMS: atom_id res chain seq x y z
N MET A 1 17.04 8.20 12.00
CA MET A 1 15.77 8.96 12.01
C MET A 1 14.67 8.28 11.20
N MET A 2 14.85 7.97 9.91
CA MET A 2 13.82 7.33 9.06
C MET A 2 13.27 6.00 9.61
N ASN A 3 14.12 5.13 10.16
CA ASN A 3 13.66 3.85 10.74
C ASN A 3 12.75 4.06 11.97
N VAL A 4 13.06 5.06 12.81
CA VAL A 4 12.24 5.37 13.99
C VAL A 4 10.87 5.88 13.56
N LEU A 5 10.82 6.80 12.58
CA LEU A 5 9.56 7.30 12.05
C LEU A 5 8.72 6.19 11.40
N SER A 6 9.35 5.28 10.65
CA SER A 6 8.65 4.11 10.08
C SER A 6 8.02 3.25 11.18
N ILE A 7 8.74 2.97 12.25
CA ILE A 7 8.22 2.18 13.38
C ILE A 7 7.08 2.95 14.07
N VAL A 8 7.24 4.24 14.32
CA VAL A 8 6.20 5.07 14.96
C VAL A 8 4.92 5.05 14.13
N PHE A 9 4.98 5.30 12.83
CA PHE A 9 3.79 5.23 11.97
C PHE A 9 3.20 3.83 11.90
N GLY A 10 4.03 2.79 11.90
CA GLY A 10 3.55 1.41 11.95
C GLY A 10 2.79 1.10 13.23
N VAL A 11 3.33 1.47 14.38
CA VAL A 11 2.67 1.30 15.69
C VAL A 11 1.37 2.10 15.74
N MET A 12 1.38 3.35 15.28
CA MET A 12 0.17 4.18 15.21
C MET A 12 -0.90 3.57 14.29
N SER A 13 -0.49 3.03 13.15
CA SER A 13 -1.38 2.32 12.23
C SER A 13 -2.07 1.13 12.90
N VAL A 14 -1.29 0.26 13.55
CA VAL A 14 -1.81 -0.89 14.29
C VAL A 14 -2.71 -0.45 15.45
N ALA A 15 -2.35 0.60 16.17
CA ALA A 15 -3.16 1.14 17.26
C ALA A 15 -4.53 1.62 16.76
N VAL A 16 -4.58 2.37 15.65
CA VAL A 16 -5.85 2.79 15.03
C VAL A 16 -6.68 1.57 14.65
N LEU A 17 -6.07 0.57 13.98
CA LEU A 17 -6.75 -0.66 13.62
C LEU A 17 -7.35 -1.36 14.84
N MET A 18 -6.55 -1.57 15.89
CA MET A 18 -6.98 -2.28 17.10
C MET A 18 -8.07 -1.54 17.86
N VAL A 19 -7.90 -0.23 18.10
CA VAL A 19 -8.87 0.59 18.84
C VAL A 19 -10.25 0.55 18.19
N TYR A 20 -10.30 0.66 16.86
CA TYR A 20 -11.58 0.68 16.15
C TYR A 20 -12.10 -0.70 15.76
N ALA A 21 -11.25 -1.73 15.66
CA ALA A 21 -11.71 -3.11 15.51
C ALA A 21 -12.37 -3.63 16.79
N ILE A 22 -11.81 -3.30 17.98
CA ILE A 22 -12.32 -3.74 19.27
C ILE A 22 -13.55 -2.94 19.70
N ARG A 23 -13.68 -1.68 19.28
CA ARG A 23 -14.83 -0.82 19.57
C ARG A 23 -16.13 -1.23 18.87
N ALA A 24 -16.18 -2.38 18.25
CA ALA A 24 -17.39 -2.90 17.65
C ALA A 24 -18.47 -3.07 18.73
N THR A 25 -19.39 -2.14 18.80
CA THR A 25 -20.59 -2.22 19.64
C THR A 25 -21.60 -3.12 18.95
N ALA A 26 -21.89 -4.19 19.64
CA ALA A 26 -22.83 -5.27 19.32
C ALA A 26 -24.05 -4.92 18.44
N PRO A 27 -24.65 -5.83 17.62
CA PRO A 27 -24.47 -7.27 17.25
C PRO A 27 -23.87 -7.53 15.82
N TYR A 28 -22.92 -7.64 15.27
CA TYR A 28 -21.75 -6.89 15.10
C TYR A 28 -20.75 -7.44 14.09
N VAL A 29 -20.52 -6.64 13.07
CA VAL A 29 -19.52 -6.88 12.03
C VAL A 29 -18.21 -6.31 12.55
N ILE A 30 -17.22 -7.17 12.78
CA ILE A 30 -15.85 -6.75 13.12
C ILE A 30 -15.36 -5.74 12.07
N GLY A 31 -14.91 -4.57 12.52
CA GLY A 31 -14.44 -3.53 11.62
C GLY A 31 -15.50 -2.50 11.18
N GLN A 32 -16.76 -2.63 11.63
CA GLN A 32 -17.80 -1.63 11.34
C GLN A 32 -17.35 -0.23 11.78
N SER A 33 -16.81 -0.09 12.96
CA SER A 33 -16.33 1.19 13.49
C SER A 33 -15.17 1.78 12.67
N LEU A 34 -14.36 0.95 12.01
CA LEU A 34 -13.30 1.43 11.11
C LEU A 34 -13.84 2.18 9.90
N VAL A 35 -15.03 1.81 9.44
CA VAL A 35 -15.66 2.36 8.24
C VAL A 35 -16.71 3.40 8.57
N SER A 36 -17.49 3.21 9.65
CA SER A 36 -18.62 4.08 10.01
C SER A 36 -18.24 5.23 10.93
N ALA A 37 -17.29 5.03 11.86
CA ALA A 37 -16.85 6.09 12.76
C ALA A 37 -16.13 7.22 12.00
N GLU A 38 -16.03 8.37 12.65
CA GLU A 38 -15.33 9.56 12.14
C GLU A 38 -14.32 10.05 13.16
N ILE A 39 -13.12 10.36 12.68
CA ILE A 39 -12.08 11.02 13.44
C ILE A 39 -12.06 12.48 12.98
N ASN A 40 -12.34 13.38 13.90
CA ASN A 40 -12.39 14.81 13.62
C ASN A 40 -11.00 15.43 13.88
N PHE A 41 -10.39 15.97 12.83
CA PHE A 41 -9.15 16.74 12.87
C PHE A 41 -9.42 18.24 12.68
N GLY A 42 -10.47 18.76 13.29
CA GLY A 42 -10.89 20.14 13.16
C GLY A 42 -11.69 20.37 11.87
N ILE A 43 -11.03 20.78 10.80
CA ILE A 43 -11.68 21.07 9.50
C ILE A 43 -11.94 19.80 8.69
N VAL A 44 -11.16 18.73 8.92
CA VAL A 44 -11.20 17.49 8.14
C VAL A 44 -11.73 16.35 9.01
N GLN A 45 -12.75 15.66 8.49
CA GLN A 45 -13.27 14.42 9.08
C GLN A 45 -12.77 13.23 8.25
N LEU A 46 -12.05 12.31 8.88
CA LEU A 46 -11.51 11.12 8.24
C LEU A 46 -12.10 9.85 8.86
N LYS A 47 -12.34 8.85 8.03
CA LYS A 47 -12.69 7.52 8.51
C LYS A 47 -11.44 6.83 9.10
N PRO A 48 -11.55 6.09 10.23
CA PRO A 48 -10.42 5.41 10.86
C PRO A 48 -9.66 4.51 9.89
N ILE A 49 -10.36 3.79 9.01
CA ILE A 49 -9.74 2.97 7.96
C ILE A 49 -8.83 3.80 7.04
N THR A 50 -9.23 5.02 6.71
CA THR A 50 -8.42 5.91 5.87
C THR A 50 -7.15 6.37 6.59
N VAL A 51 -7.26 6.72 7.87
CA VAL A 51 -6.11 7.06 8.72
C VAL A 51 -5.15 5.87 8.83
N PHE A 52 -5.69 4.67 9.09
CA PHE A 52 -4.90 3.43 9.08
C PHE A 52 -4.12 3.25 7.77
N MET A 53 -4.79 3.41 6.63
CA MET A 53 -4.17 3.24 5.31
C MET A 53 -3.01 4.23 5.08
N TYR A 54 -3.19 5.50 5.41
CA TYR A 54 -2.14 6.51 5.27
C TYR A 54 -0.94 6.21 6.16
N LEU A 55 -1.19 5.87 7.43
CA LEU A 55 -0.11 5.53 8.37
C LEU A 55 0.63 4.26 7.96
N ALA A 56 -0.08 3.24 7.49
CA ALA A 56 0.51 2.01 6.99
C ALA A 56 1.38 2.26 5.74
N PHE A 57 0.88 3.04 4.79
CA PHE A 57 1.62 3.41 3.59
C PHE A 57 2.88 4.22 3.90
N LEU A 58 2.77 5.22 4.78
CA LEU A 58 3.92 6.02 5.23
C LEU A 58 4.96 5.15 5.96
N SER A 59 4.49 4.28 6.86
CA SER A 59 5.36 3.34 7.57
C SER A 59 6.15 2.46 6.59
N TYR A 60 5.44 1.86 5.63
CA TYR A 60 6.06 1.01 4.61
C TYR A 60 7.05 1.79 3.74
N GLY A 61 6.65 2.95 3.20
CA GLY A 61 7.49 3.76 2.33
C GLY A 61 8.77 4.23 3.02
N LEU A 62 8.67 4.71 4.26
CA LEU A 62 9.82 5.10 5.06
C LEU A 62 10.70 3.91 5.43
N GLY A 63 10.10 2.76 5.76
CA GLY A 63 10.82 1.53 6.07
C GLY A 63 11.62 1.03 4.86
N LEU A 64 11.01 0.97 3.70
CA LEU A 64 11.65 0.55 2.46
C LEU A 64 12.76 1.53 2.04
N SER A 65 12.54 2.83 2.18
CA SER A 65 13.52 3.88 1.85
C SER A 65 14.64 4.02 2.88
N SER A 66 14.61 3.24 3.97
CA SER A 66 15.60 3.33 5.02
C SER A 66 16.99 2.85 4.57
N PRO A 67 18.09 3.38 5.15
CA PRO A 67 19.45 2.96 4.82
C PRO A 67 19.69 1.46 5.00
N ILE A 68 19.05 0.87 6.02
CA ILE A 68 19.18 -0.57 6.32
C ILE A 68 18.55 -1.40 5.22
N SER A 69 17.32 -1.07 4.79
CA SER A 69 16.64 -1.75 3.69
C SER A 69 17.41 -1.61 2.39
N LYS A 70 17.91 -0.40 2.11
CA LYS A 70 18.76 -0.14 0.95
C LYS A 70 20.02 -0.99 0.93
N GLN A 71 20.74 -1.09 2.06
CA GLN A 71 21.94 -1.92 2.16
C GLN A 71 21.61 -3.41 1.97
N ARG A 72 20.50 -3.88 2.54
CA ARG A 72 20.06 -5.28 2.36
C ARG A 72 19.75 -5.57 0.89
N LEU A 73 19.01 -4.70 0.21
CA LEU A 73 18.69 -4.84 -1.20
C LEU A 73 19.94 -4.81 -2.10
N LEU A 74 20.94 -4.00 -1.77
CA LEU A 74 22.21 -3.97 -2.50
C LEU A 74 23.06 -5.25 -2.32
N ARG A 75 22.89 -5.97 -1.20
CA ARG A 75 23.57 -7.23 -0.93
C ARG A 75 22.93 -8.46 -1.57
N ILE A 76 21.66 -8.36 -1.97
CA ILE A 76 20.96 -9.46 -2.64
C ILE A 76 21.60 -9.68 -4.01
N GLY A 77 21.86 -10.96 -4.37
CA GLY A 77 22.36 -11.31 -5.70
C GLY A 77 21.42 -10.87 -6.82
N ASP A 78 21.93 -10.78 -8.05
CA ASP A 78 21.15 -10.30 -9.18
C ASP A 78 19.88 -11.11 -9.42
N GLN A 79 19.96 -12.44 -9.35
CA GLN A 79 18.80 -13.32 -9.50
C GLN A 79 17.73 -13.06 -8.44
N GLY A 80 18.13 -12.89 -7.17
CA GLY A 80 17.21 -12.59 -6.08
C GLY A 80 16.55 -11.22 -6.23
N PHE A 81 17.28 -10.25 -6.75
CA PHE A 81 16.75 -8.92 -7.02
C PHE A 81 15.74 -8.92 -8.18
N GLU A 82 16.04 -9.62 -9.28
CA GLU A 82 15.10 -9.77 -10.40
C GLU A 82 13.85 -10.54 -9.98
N ALA A 83 13.99 -11.58 -9.16
CA ALA A 83 12.83 -12.29 -8.62
C ALA A 83 11.95 -11.36 -7.77
N LEU A 84 12.54 -10.53 -6.91
CA LEU A 84 11.78 -9.51 -6.13
C LEU A 84 11.06 -8.52 -7.04
N TYR A 85 11.71 -8.09 -8.11
CA TYR A 85 11.12 -7.15 -9.08
C TYR A 85 9.94 -7.77 -9.81
N VAL A 86 10.06 -9.03 -10.26
CA VAL A 86 8.97 -9.79 -10.90
C VAL A 86 7.80 -9.98 -9.92
N VAL A 87 8.09 -10.36 -8.67
CA VAL A 87 7.06 -10.51 -7.63
C VAL A 87 6.33 -9.19 -7.37
N ALA A 88 7.06 -8.07 -7.29
CA ALA A 88 6.44 -6.76 -7.10
C ALA A 88 5.51 -6.39 -8.27
N TRP A 89 5.90 -6.66 -9.51
CA TRP A 89 5.05 -6.49 -10.70
C TRP A 89 3.83 -7.39 -10.66
N PHE A 90 3.97 -8.64 -10.25
CA PHE A 90 2.85 -9.56 -10.09
C PHE A 90 1.81 -9.00 -9.11
N PHE A 91 2.26 -8.45 -7.99
CA PHE A 91 1.35 -7.81 -7.03
C PHE A 91 0.68 -6.54 -7.58
N VAL A 92 1.36 -5.74 -8.41
CA VAL A 92 0.74 -4.59 -9.10
C VAL A 92 -0.38 -5.07 -10.02
N MET A 93 -0.11 -6.09 -10.84
CA MET A 93 -1.10 -6.63 -11.79
C MET A 93 -2.31 -7.21 -11.05
N LEU A 94 -2.07 -8.04 -10.04
CA LEU A 94 -3.12 -8.70 -9.26
C LEU A 94 -3.99 -7.67 -8.52
N SER A 95 -3.35 -6.76 -7.77
CA SER A 95 -4.09 -5.75 -7.01
C SER A 95 -4.73 -4.69 -7.91
N GLY A 96 -4.11 -4.36 -9.04
CA GLY A 96 -4.69 -3.47 -10.04
C GLY A 96 -5.96 -4.06 -10.67
N PHE A 97 -5.94 -5.34 -11.02
CA PHE A 97 -7.13 -6.04 -11.49
C PHE A 97 -8.25 -6.01 -10.43
N GLU A 98 -7.91 -6.28 -9.17
CA GLU A 98 -8.88 -6.27 -8.09
C GLU A 98 -9.47 -4.87 -7.84
N VAL A 99 -8.66 -3.80 -7.93
CA VAL A 99 -9.15 -2.41 -7.87
C VAL A 99 -10.16 -2.14 -8.97
N LEU A 100 -9.85 -2.53 -10.22
CA LEU A 100 -10.76 -2.35 -11.35
C LEU A 100 -12.05 -3.15 -11.15
N TYR A 101 -11.94 -4.39 -10.70
CA TYR A 101 -13.10 -5.24 -10.41
C TYR A 101 -14.00 -4.62 -9.34
N GLN A 102 -13.43 -4.07 -8.26
CA GLN A 102 -14.18 -3.37 -7.22
C GLN A 102 -14.88 -2.12 -7.77
N ILE A 103 -14.23 -1.34 -8.64
CA ILE A 103 -14.85 -0.17 -9.28
C ILE A 103 -16.05 -0.59 -10.13
N VAL A 104 -15.92 -1.68 -10.91
CA VAL A 104 -17.02 -2.20 -11.74
C VAL A 104 -18.18 -2.66 -10.87
N LEU A 105 -17.91 -3.42 -9.81
CA LEU A 105 -18.95 -3.88 -8.87
C LEU A 105 -19.68 -2.71 -8.21
N TRP A 106 -18.95 -1.68 -7.77
CA TRP A 106 -19.54 -0.48 -7.18
C TRP A 106 -20.42 0.26 -8.20
N SER A 107 -19.91 0.46 -9.41
CA SER A 107 -20.64 1.15 -10.48
C SER A 107 -21.91 0.40 -10.86
N ALA A 108 -21.85 -0.91 -11.00
CA ALA A 108 -23.00 -1.75 -11.29
C ALA A 108 -24.03 -1.75 -10.14
N GLY A 109 -23.58 -1.85 -8.90
CA GLY A 109 -24.44 -1.79 -7.72
C GLY A 109 -25.17 -0.45 -7.61
N LEU A 110 -24.46 0.66 -7.80
CA LEU A 110 -25.06 2.01 -7.80
C LEU A 110 -26.03 2.20 -8.95
N ALA A 111 -25.72 1.71 -10.16
CA ALA A 111 -26.62 1.83 -11.31
C ALA A 111 -27.93 1.06 -11.08
N VAL A 112 -27.86 -0.20 -10.64
CA VAL A 112 -29.04 -1.02 -10.40
C VAL A 112 -29.91 -0.47 -9.27
N GLN A 113 -29.31 -0.11 -8.14
CA GLN A 113 -30.04 0.33 -6.97
C GLN A 113 -30.51 1.78 -7.09
N GLY A 114 -29.68 2.67 -7.65
CA GLY A 114 -30.02 4.07 -7.83
C GLY A 114 -31.13 4.31 -8.85
N LEU A 115 -31.27 3.46 -9.87
CA LEU A 115 -32.38 3.51 -10.82
C LEU A 115 -33.70 3.06 -10.20
N GLN A 116 -33.65 2.12 -9.24
CA GLN A 116 -34.85 1.59 -8.57
C GLN A 116 -35.31 2.49 -7.41
N ASN A 117 -34.39 3.09 -6.70
CA ASN A 117 -34.70 3.93 -5.55
C ASN A 117 -33.57 4.93 -5.27
N PRO A 118 -33.69 6.21 -5.70
CA PRO A 118 -32.65 7.24 -5.51
C PRO A 118 -32.27 7.48 -4.05
N ASP A 119 -33.20 7.28 -3.11
CA ASP A 119 -32.95 7.48 -1.68
C ASP A 119 -32.02 6.42 -1.08
N ILE A 120 -31.91 5.27 -1.73
CA ILE A 120 -30.97 4.23 -1.31
C ILE A 120 -29.51 4.69 -1.41
N ILE A 121 -29.18 5.54 -2.38
CA ILE A 121 -27.79 6.05 -2.52
C ILE A 121 -27.34 6.80 -1.26
N VAL A 122 -28.26 7.53 -0.63
CA VAL A 122 -27.99 8.30 0.59
C VAL A 122 -28.05 7.43 1.84
N ASN A 123 -28.99 6.47 1.89
CA ASN A 123 -29.31 5.68 3.08
C ASN A 123 -28.79 4.24 3.05
N TRP A 124 -28.24 3.77 1.94
CA TRP A 124 -27.79 2.40 1.76
C TRP A 124 -26.66 1.99 2.72
N TRP A 125 -25.80 2.94 3.01
CA TRP A 125 -24.60 2.74 3.79
C TRP A 125 -24.84 2.30 5.25
N PRO A 126 -25.71 2.97 6.03
CA PRO A 126 -25.92 2.61 7.44
C PRO A 126 -26.71 1.32 7.63
N ALA A 127 -27.54 0.93 6.67
CA ALA A 127 -28.50 -0.16 6.81
C ALA A 127 -28.00 -1.52 6.31
N ASN A 128 -26.89 -1.57 5.54
CA ASN A 128 -26.42 -2.80 4.91
C ASN A 128 -25.04 -3.22 5.41
N PRO A 129 -24.94 -4.27 6.27
CA PRO A 129 -23.65 -4.76 6.79
C PRO A 129 -22.71 -5.28 5.68
N TYR A 130 -23.23 -5.76 4.55
CA TYR A 130 -22.42 -6.20 3.42
C TYR A 130 -21.69 -5.04 2.74
N ALA A 131 -22.31 -3.86 2.69
CA ALA A 131 -21.69 -2.66 2.13
C ALA A 131 -20.43 -2.25 2.91
N ILE A 132 -20.45 -2.40 4.23
CA ILE A 132 -19.32 -2.10 5.11
C ILE A 132 -18.13 -3.00 4.77
N ASN A 133 -18.38 -4.29 4.59
CA ASN A 133 -17.34 -5.26 4.23
C ASN A 133 -16.73 -4.96 2.85
N VAL A 134 -17.56 -4.63 1.87
CA VAL A 134 -17.11 -4.27 0.52
C VAL A 134 -16.21 -3.03 0.55
N VAL A 135 -16.60 -1.99 1.30
CA VAL A 135 -15.77 -0.78 1.43
C VAL A 135 -14.46 -1.04 2.15
N PHE A 136 -14.50 -1.82 3.20
CA PHE A 136 -13.29 -2.21 3.92
C PHE A 136 -12.33 -2.97 2.99
N ALA A 137 -12.83 -3.97 2.28
CA ALA A 137 -12.06 -4.74 1.30
C ALA A 137 -11.50 -3.84 0.18
N SER A 138 -12.33 -3.00 -0.42
CA SER A 138 -11.91 -2.07 -1.48
C SER A 138 -10.78 -1.15 -1.02
N LYS A 139 -10.86 -0.60 0.18
CA LYS A 139 -9.80 0.26 0.72
C LYS A 139 -8.51 -0.50 0.96
N LEU A 140 -8.57 -1.73 1.48
CA LEU A 140 -7.38 -2.57 1.65
C LEU A 140 -6.72 -2.90 0.31
N VAL A 141 -7.51 -3.23 -0.70
CA VAL A 141 -7.01 -3.52 -2.05
C VAL A 141 -6.32 -2.29 -2.65
N VAL A 142 -6.88 -1.09 -2.49
CA VAL A 142 -6.25 0.17 -2.92
C VAL A 142 -4.93 0.40 -2.19
N LEU A 143 -4.85 0.11 -0.88
CA LEU A 143 -3.60 0.20 -0.13
C LEU A 143 -2.55 -0.78 -0.68
N ILE A 144 -2.93 -2.04 -0.92
CA ILE A 144 -2.03 -3.05 -1.47
C ILE A 144 -1.52 -2.61 -2.85
N PHE A 145 -2.40 -2.09 -3.70
CA PHE A 145 -2.04 -1.55 -5.01
C PHE A 145 -1.02 -0.41 -4.90
N ALA A 146 -1.29 0.58 -4.05
CA ALA A 146 -0.39 1.72 -3.84
C ALA A 146 0.99 1.28 -3.31
N VAL A 147 1.02 0.35 -2.34
CA VAL A 147 2.25 -0.24 -1.79
C VAL A 147 3.03 -0.99 -2.89
N SER A 148 2.33 -1.74 -3.73
CA SER A 148 2.94 -2.50 -4.81
C SER A 148 3.54 -1.59 -5.88
N CYS A 149 2.83 -0.55 -6.31
CA CYS A 149 3.33 0.44 -7.25
C CYS A 149 4.57 1.16 -6.69
N PHE A 150 4.53 1.57 -5.41
CA PHE A 150 5.68 2.18 -4.76
C PHE A 150 6.88 1.22 -4.71
N SER A 151 6.65 -0.06 -4.45
CA SER A 151 7.70 -1.09 -4.42
C SER A 151 8.38 -1.24 -5.77
N VAL A 152 7.60 -1.30 -6.87
CA VAL A 152 8.14 -1.38 -8.23
C VAL A 152 8.98 -0.15 -8.57
N ASP A 153 8.47 1.06 -8.29
CA ASP A 153 9.24 2.31 -8.55
C ASP A 153 10.53 2.34 -7.73
N TYR A 154 10.46 1.96 -6.47
CA TYR A 154 11.64 1.90 -5.60
C TYR A 154 12.67 0.88 -6.09
N LEU A 155 12.25 -0.33 -6.43
CA LEU A 155 13.14 -1.37 -6.97
C LEU A 155 13.74 -0.95 -8.32
N ARG A 156 12.98 -0.29 -9.19
CA ARG A 156 13.49 0.28 -10.45
C ARG A 156 14.62 1.28 -10.21
N ARG A 157 14.44 2.20 -9.25
CA ARG A 157 15.48 3.17 -8.88
C ARG A 157 16.72 2.48 -8.29
N MET A 158 16.52 1.44 -7.48
CA MET A 158 17.60 0.64 -6.91
C MET A 158 18.37 -0.13 -7.99
N ARG A 159 17.70 -0.67 -9.01
CA ARG A 159 18.33 -1.30 -10.17
C ARG A 159 19.29 -0.35 -10.87
N ASN A 160 18.84 0.84 -11.23
CA ASN A 160 19.67 1.86 -11.86
C ASN A 160 20.87 2.26 -10.98
N THR A 161 20.72 2.27 -9.66
CA THR A 161 21.81 2.53 -8.72
C THR A 161 22.84 1.41 -8.73
N ARG A 162 22.40 0.15 -8.78
CA ARG A 162 23.29 -1.02 -8.86
C ARG A 162 24.10 -1.02 -10.16
N GLU A 163 23.46 -0.74 -11.27
CA GLU A 163 24.11 -0.66 -12.59
C GLU A 163 25.22 0.39 -12.58
N ARG A 164 24.94 1.61 -12.10
CA ARG A 164 25.92 2.69 -11.97
C ARG A 164 27.10 2.33 -11.03
N LEU A 165 26.83 1.60 -9.95
CA LEU A 165 27.89 1.14 -9.05
C LEU A 165 28.76 0.08 -9.72
N ARG A 166 28.17 -0.80 -10.50
CA ARG A 166 28.90 -1.83 -11.26
C ARG A 166 29.79 -1.21 -12.31
N GLU A 167 29.30 -0.22 -13.08
CA GLU A 167 30.08 0.52 -14.06
C GLU A 167 31.31 1.21 -13.45
N ARG A 168 31.17 1.76 -12.24
CA ARG A 168 32.29 2.41 -11.53
C ARG A 168 33.33 1.44 -10.98
N LEU A 169 32.96 0.20 -10.77
CA LEU A 169 33.84 -0.86 -10.22
C LEU A 169 34.53 -1.67 -11.31
N LEU A 170 34.05 -1.61 -12.54
CA LEU A 170 34.72 -2.22 -13.67
C LEU A 170 35.85 -1.27 -14.15
N PRO A 171 37.10 -1.74 -14.25
CA PRO A 171 38.17 -0.97 -14.83
C PRO A 171 37.77 -0.54 -16.25
N GLY A 172 37.97 0.72 -16.58
CA GLY A 172 37.62 1.24 -17.89
C GLY A 172 38.31 0.45 -18.99
N PRO A 173 37.75 0.40 -20.21
CA PRO A 173 38.25 -0.41 -21.34
C PRO A 173 39.64 0.05 -21.87
N GLY A 174 40.53 0.53 -21.03
CA GLY A 174 41.88 0.97 -21.38
C GLY A 174 42.92 0.71 -20.31
N GLU A 175 42.52 0.32 -19.08
CA GLU A 175 43.50 0.09 -17.99
C GLU A 175 44.04 -1.34 -17.94
N GLY A 176 43.39 -2.30 -18.63
CA GLY A 176 43.84 -3.71 -18.67
C GLY A 176 45.06 -3.97 -19.54
N ASP A 177 45.39 -3.10 -20.50
CA ASP A 177 46.51 -3.30 -21.42
C ASP A 177 47.84 -2.68 -20.92
N ALA A 178 47.79 -1.85 -19.88
CA ALA A 178 49.01 -1.21 -19.36
C ALA A 178 49.88 -2.14 -18.46
N PHE A 179 49.41 -3.35 -18.11
CA PHE A 179 50.18 -4.33 -17.31
C PHE A 179 50.60 -5.58 -18.10
N ARG A 180 50.54 -5.57 -19.42
CA ARG A 180 51.16 -6.60 -20.26
C ARG A 180 52.43 -6.05 -20.90
N ILE A 181 53.50 -5.90 -20.12
CA ILE A 181 54.88 -5.83 -20.60
C ILE A 181 55.67 -6.88 -19.86
#